data_de8ebaf06384168eded23e2a7ca942d2
#
_entry.id   de8ebaf06384168eded23e2a7ca942d2
#
_cell.length_a   1.000
_cell.length_b   1.000
_cell.length_c   1.000
_cell.angle_alpha   90.00
_cell.angle_beta   90.00
_cell.angle_gamma   90.00
#
_symmetry.space_group_name_H-M   'P 1'
#
loop_
_entity.id
_entity.type
_entity.pdbx_description
1 polymer ?
#
loop_
_entity_poly.entity_id
_entity_poly.type
_entity_poly.pdbx_seq_one_letter_code
_entity_poly.pdbx_strand_id
1 'polypeptide(L)'
;MGHNDRDPLLFTRRDFGMLALAGLPLSLAFAKINSKFKGVQIGAITYSFRTMPNPEDIIKSYVTIGLGEMELMSGDAEKLAGAPIPMTGGRGGGRGTMTPEEQAAGDARAAELRKWRMSATAATFKPVKRKIEDAGIQLRILCCNMNVKNTKDDEIEYAFMMAKALGVKAISTSTQVSMAKRTAPFADKHKIPLAFHGHDNTKDPDEVSSPETFAAITALSKYHAINLDIGHFTAANFDPVPFIQQHHDRITHLHLKDRKKDHGANVPWGQGDTPIKQVLQLLRDKKYDIPGNIEFEYPGDPLVEIPKCVQYAKEALNS
;
A
#
# COMPACT_ATOMS: atom_id res chain seq x y z
N MET A 1 -26.48 -8.82 40.32
CA MET A 1 -25.89 -9.65 39.29
C MET A 1 -25.40 -8.72 38.21
N GLY A 2 -24.11 -8.38 38.22
CA GLY A 2 -23.51 -7.46 37.26
C GLY A 2 -22.77 -8.28 36.18
N HIS A 3 -23.17 -8.15 34.97
CA HIS A 3 -22.40 -8.65 33.81
C HIS A 3 -21.28 -7.67 33.54
N ASN A 4 -20.05 -8.15 33.68
CA ASN A 4 -18.85 -7.49 33.21
C ASN A 4 -18.63 -7.89 31.75
N ASP A 5 -19.11 -7.09 30.83
CA ASP A 5 -18.70 -7.18 29.42
C ASP A 5 -17.30 -6.57 29.28
N ARG A 6 -16.29 -7.41 29.35
CA ARG A 6 -14.93 -7.03 28.94
C ARG A 6 -14.83 -7.21 27.42
N ASP A 7 -14.61 -6.11 26.73
CA ASP A 7 -14.27 -6.09 25.32
C ASP A 7 -12.98 -6.92 25.09
N PRO A 8 -13.00 -7.98 24.25
CA PRO A 8 -11.89 -8.94 24.14
C PRO A 8 -10.69 -8.46 23.31
N LEU A 9 -10.61 -7.19 22.95
CA LEU A 9 -9.60 -6.68 21.99
C LEU A 9 -8.63 -5.62 22.54
N LEU A 10 -8.57 -5.42 23.86
CA LEU A 10 -7.57 -4.52 24.44
C LEU A 10 -6.47 -5.34 25.14
N PHE A 11 -5.41 -5.68 24.39
CA PHE A 11 -4.17 -6.14 24.98
C PHE A 11 -3.55 -5.02 25.81
N THR A 12 -3.37 -5.24 27.12
CA THR A 12 -2.72 -4.28 27.98
C THR A 12 -1.19 -4.35 27.85
N ARG A 13 -0.47 -3.27 28.23
CA ARG A 13 1.01 -3.27 28.28
C ARG A 13 1.60 -4.42 29.11
N ARG A 14 0.84 -4.99 30.03
CA ARG A 14 1.24 -6.14 30.86
C ARG A 14 1.25 -7.46 30.08
N ASP A 15 0.34 -7.63 29.13
CA ASP A 15 0.27 -8.84 28.31
C ASP A 15 1.46 -8.96 27.36
N PHE A 16 2.03 -7.82 26.95
CA PHE A 16 3.25 -7.77 26.14
C PHE A 16 4.53 -8.12 26.93
N GLY A 17 4.58 -7.80 28.23
CA GLY A 17 5.73 -8.06 29.09
C GLY A 17 5.89 -9.53 29.49
N MET A 18 4.82 -10.32 29.50
CA MET A 18 4.86 -11.76 29.87
C MET A 18 5.23 -12.67 28.70
N LEU A 19 5.03 -12.24 27.44
CA LEU A 19 5.44 -12.99 26.25
C LEU A 19 6.97 -12.93 25.98
N ALA A 20 7.66 -11.95 26.56
CA ALA A 20 9.10 -11.76 26.37
C ALA A 20 9.99 -12.62 27.29
N LEU A 21 9.44 -13.31 28.30
CA LEU A 21 10.19 -14.05 29.32
C LEU A 21 10.13 -15.58 29.22
N ALA A 22 9.28 -16.13 28.35
CA ALA A 22 9.26 -17.56 28.09
C ALA A 22 10.02 -17.84 26.79
N GLY A 23 11.21 -18.42 26.90
CA GLY A 23 12.00 -18.94 25.77
C GLY A 23 11.31 -20.14 25.08
N LEU A 24 10.09 -19.94 24.58
CA LEU A 24 9.37 -20.89 23.75
C LEU A 24 9.76 -20.68 22.30
N PRO A 25 9.89 -21.74 21.48
CA PRO A 25 10.16 -21.61 20.07
C PRO A 25 9.03 -20.81 19.42
N LEU A 26 9.36 -19.70 18.74
CA LEU A 26 8.46 -18.80 18.03
C LEU A 26 7.83 -19.53 16.82
N SER A 27 6.85 -20.38 17.07
CA SER A 27 5.98 -20.95 16.03
C SER A 27 4.49 -20.82 16.39
N LEU A 28 4.14 -19.89 17.28
CA LEU A 28 2.75 -19.50 17.48
C LEU A 28 2.39 -18.44 16.43
N ALA A 29 1.81 -18.89 15.30
CA ALA A 29 1.14 -17.97 14.40
C ALA A 29 0.09 -17.19 15.20
N PHE A 30 0.16 -15.87 15.19
CA PHE A 30 -0.86 -15.05 15.82
C PHE A 30 -2.22 -15.32 15.16
N ALA A 31 -3.29 -15.25 15.93
CA ALA A 31 -4.62 -15.26 15.35
C ALA A 31 -4.74 -14.13 14.32
N LYS A 32 -5.41 -14.39 13.20
CA LYS A 32 -5.60 -13.38 12.15
C LYS A 32 -6.18 -12.11 12.75
N ILE A 33 -5.51 -10.98 12.52
CA ILE A 33 -5.99 -9.67 12.92
C ILE A 33 -7.21 -9.33 12.09
N ASN A 34 -8.33 -9.01 12.76
CA ASN A 34 -9.54 -8.61 12.07
C ASN A 34 -9.66 -7.08 12.02
N SER A 35 -9.37 -6.49 10.87
CA SER A 35 -9.64 -5.07 10.59
C SER A 35 -10.75 -4.89 9.55
N LYS A 36 -11.70 -5.85 9.49
CA LYS A 36 -12.89 -5.77 8.64
C LYS A 36 -14.07 -5.21 9.45
N PHE A 37 -14.47 -3.97 9.16
CA PHE A 37 -15.56 -3.28 9.87
C PHE A 37 -16.80 -3.22 8.98
N LYS A 38 -17.94 -3.75 9.47
CA LYS A 38 -19.20 -3.81 8.71
C LYS A 38 -19.06 -4.37 7.28
N GLY A 39 -18.14 -5.31 7.09
CA GLY A 39 -17.88 -5.93 5.79
C GLY A 39 -16.79 -5.25 4.95
N VAL A 40 -16.33 -4.04 5.31
CA VAL A 40 -15.26 -3.32 4.60
C VAL A 40 -13.92 -3.62 5.25
N GLN A 41 -12.96 -4.09 4.46
CA GLN A 41 -11.59 -4.35 4.90
C GLN A 41 -10.83 -3.02 4.96
N ILE A 42 -10.26 -2.71 6.12
CA ILE A 42 -9.34 -1.59 6.31
C ILE A 42 -7.93 -2.14 6.48
N GLY A 43 -7.01 -1.63 5.68
CA GLY A 43 -5.58 -1.92 5.73
C GLY A 43 -4.76 -0.64 5.69
N ALA A 44 -3.49 -0.79 5.39
CA ALA A 44 -2.62 0.33 5.09
C ALA A 44 -1.57 -0.07 4.05
N ILE A 45 -1.00 0.92 3.37
CA ILE A 45 0.25 0.75 2.62
C ILE A 45 1.44 1.01 3.56
N THR A 46 2.52 0.20 3.48
CA THR A 46 3.70 0.40 4.34
C THR A 46 4.39 1.75 4.12
N TYR A 47 4.15 2.41 3.00
CA TYR A 47 4.57 3.80 2.77
C TYR A 47 4.04 4.78 3.83
N SER A 48 2.91 4.51 4.44
CA SER A 48 2.37 5.28 5.57
C SER A 48 3.32 5.34 6.77
N PHE A 49 4.23 4.38 6.86
CA PHE A 49 5.27 4.26 7.89
C PHE A 49 6.67 4.65 7.37
N ARG A 50 6.76 5.44 6.30
CA ARG A 50 8.02 5.80 5.61
C ARG A 50 9.08 6.46 6.48
N THR A 51 8.71 7.00 7.64
CA THR A 51 9.64 7.52 8.65
C THR A 51 10.27 6.43 9.51
N MET A 52 9.78 5.20 9.43
CA MET A 52 10.31 4.04 10.15
C MET A 52 11.28 3.28 9.23
N PRO A 53 12.57 3.24 9.55
CA PRO A 53 13.59 2.67 8.64
C PRO A 53 13.58 1.15 8.58
N ASN A 54 13.03 0.48 9.60
CA ASN A 54 13.05 -0.97 9.72
C ASN A 54 11.65 -1.56 9.44
N PRO A 55 11.46 -2.36 8.38
CA PRO A 55 10.17 -2.94 8.05
C PRO A 55 9.67 -3.97 9.08
N GLU A 56 10.53 -4.52 9.93
CA GLU A 56 10.07 -5.37 11.04
C GLU A 56 9.30 -4.55 12.09
N ASP A 57 9.70 -3.31 12.32
CA ASP A 57 8.98 -2.41 13.23
C ASP A 57 7.66 -1.94 12.61
N ILE A 58 7.58 -1.84 11.27
CA ILE A 58 6.32 -1.61 10.56
C ILE A 58 5.37 -2.78 10.81
N ILE A 59 5.83 -4.04 10.68
CA ILE A 59 4.99 -5.22 10.97
C ILE A 59 4.47 -5.19 12.41
N LYS A 60 5.32 -4.87 13.39
CA LYS A 60 4.89 -4.71 14.79
C LYS A 60 3.84 -3.61 14.96
N SER A 61 3.99 -2.51 14.22
CA SER A 61 3.02 -1.41 14.22
C SER A 61 1.65 -1.84 13.72
N TYR A 62 1.59 -2.64 12.65
CA TYR A 62 0.33 -3.24 12.18
C TYR A 62 -0.36 -4.06 13.26
N VAL A 63 0.40 -4.91 13.96
CA VAL A 63 -0.12 -5.73 15.08
C VAL A 63 -0.64 -4.83 16.20
N THR A 64 0.13 -3.82 16.60
CA THR A 64 -0.22 -2.89 17.70
C THR A 64 -1.46 -2.06 17.36
N ILE A 65 -1.60 -1.59 16.12
CA ILE A 65 -2.74 -0.78 15.65
C ILE A 65 -3.97 -1.68 15.41
N GLY A 66 -3.77 -2.97 15.17
CA GLY A 66 -4.83 -3.91 14.83
C GLY A 66 -5.20 -3.88 13.33
N LEU A 67 -4.22 -3.64 12.46
CA LEU A 67 -4.39 -3.69 11.00
C LEU A 67 -4.15 -5.11 10.48
N GLY A 68 -5.19 -5.74 9.95
CA GLY A 68 -5.16 -7.14 9.47
C GLY A 68 -4.88 -7.30 7.99
N GLU A 69 -4.67 -6.20 7.25
CA GLU A 69 -4.37 -6.24 5.81
C GLU A 69 -3.26 -5.26 5.47
N MET A 70 -2.35 -5.71 4.59
CA MET A 70 -1.16 -4.96 4.22
C MET A 70 -1.01 -4.85 2.70
N GLU A 71 -0.72 -3.63 2.27
CA GLU A 71 -0.06 -3.34 1.00
C GLU A 71 1.42 -3.08 1.28
N LEU A 72 2.28 -3.97 0.76
CA LEU A 72 3.71 -3.98 1.05
C LEU A 72 4.49 -3.28 -0.06
N MET A 73 5.25 -2.24 0.27
CA MET A 73 6.22 -1.66 -0.64
C MET A 73 7.30 -2.68 -1.02
N SER A 74 7.64 -2.75 -2.30
CA SER A 74 8.68 -3.67 -2.81
C SER A 74 10.03 -3.49 -2.11
N GLY A 75 10.39 -2.24 -1.79
CA GLY A 75 11.60 -1.94 -1.03
C GLY A 75 11.61 -2.52 0.38
N ASP A 76 10.46 -2.57 1.06
CA ASP A 76 10.34 -3.20 2.38
C ASP A 76 10.40 -4.72 2.27
N ALA A 77 9.78 -5.29 1.22
CA ALA A 77 9.90 -6.72 0.90
C ALA A 77 11.36 -7.13 0.66
N GLU A 78 12.09 -6.33 -0.11
CA GLU A 78 13.51 -6.53 -0.41
C GLU A 78 14.38 -6.45 0.84
N LYS A 79 14.15 -5.46 1.72
CA LYS A 79 14.83 -5.36 3.02
C LYS A 79 14.59 -6.59 3.89
N LEU A 80 13.34 -7.02 4.02
CA LEU A 80 12.98 -8.23 4.77
C LEU A 80 13.60 -9.50 4.18
N ALA A 81 13.86 -9.51 2.88
CA ALA A 81 14.50 -10.61 2.16
C ALA A 81 16.04 -10.54 2.19
N GLY A 82 16.63 -9.54 2.84
CA GLY A 82 18.09 -9.39 2.97
C GLY A 82 18.77 -8.74 1.78
N ALA A 83 18.07 -7.87 1.05
CA ALA A 83 18.70 -7.05 0.01
C ALA A 83 19.88 -6.25 0.59
N PRO A 84 21.02 -6.15 -0.13
CA PRO A 84 22.24 -5.58 0.41
C PRO A 84 22.15 -4.10 0.73
N ILE A 85 21.22 -3.38 0.08
CA ILE A 85 21.08 -1.94 0.23
C ILE A 85 19.61 -1.60 0.45
N PRO A 86 19.27 -1.06 1.63
CA PRO A 86 17.94 -0.54 1.85
C PRO A 86 17.64 0.60 0.86
N MET A 87 16.58 0.49 0.08
CA MET A 87 16.04 1.66 -0.59
C MET A 87 15.57 2.64 0.48
N THR A 88 16.40 3.60 0.84
CA THR A 88 15.97 4.81 1.52
C THR A 88 15.32 5.71 0.48
N GLY A 89 14.23 5.26 -0.09
CA GLY A 89 13.41 6.02 -1.01
C GLY A 89 12.38 6.82 -0.25
N GLY A 90 12.82 7.71 0.62
CA GLY A 90 11.99 8.81 1.04
C GLY A 90 11.80 9.74 -0.16
N ARG A 91 10.65 9.71 -0.81
CA ARG A 91 10.19 10.76 -1.73
C ARG A 91 9.94 12.09 -0.98
N GLY A 92 10.79 12.45 -0.02
CA GLY A 92 10.72 13.68 0.77
C GLY A 92 12.02 14.45 0.82
N GLY A 93 13.07 13.96 0.16
CA GLY A 93 14.31 14.68 0.01
C GLY A 93 14.12 15.82 -0.98
N GLY A 94 14.29 17.08 -0.51
CA GLY A 94 14.27 18.25 -1.36
C GLY A 94 15.17 18.07 -2.58
N ARG A 95 14.78 18.65 -3.71
CA ARG A 95 15.56 18.74 -4.94
C ARG A 95 16.80 19.63 -4.71
N GLY A 96 17.74 19.15 -3.88
CA GLY A 96 19.11 19.65 -3.91
C GLY A 96 19.80 19.03 -5.12
N THR A 97 20.62 19.78 -5.82
CA THR A 97 21.52 19.26 -6.84
C THR A 97 22.53 18.34 -6.15
N MET A 98 22.43 17.04 -6.45
CA MET A 98 23.39 16.04 -5.95
C MET A 98 24.78 16.35 -6.51
N THR A 99 25.81 16.17 -5.70
CA THR A 99 27.18 16.24 -6.20
C THR A 99 27.48 15.07 -7.15
N PRO A 100 28.48 15.17 -8.05
CA PRO A 100 28.88 14.07 -8.91
C PRO A 100 29.23 12.79 -8.11
N GLU A 101 29.82 12.94 -6.92
CA GLU A 101 30.18 11.83 -6.03
C GLU A 101 28.92 11.18 -5.42
N GLU A 102 27.93 11.97 -5.00
CA GLU A 102 26.65 11.46 -4.49
C GLU A 102 25.87 10.73 -5.60
N GLN A 103 25.89 11.25 -6.82
CA GLN A 103 25.28 10.61 -7.97
C GLN A 103 25.98 9.27 -8.27
N ALA A 104 27.32 9.24 -8.37
CA ALA A 104 28.08 8.04 -8.62
C ALA A 104 27.84 6.95 -7.54
N ALA A 105 27.79 7.38 -6.27
CA ALA A 105 27.47 6.47 -5.16
C ALA A 105 26.03 5.94 -5.24
N GLY A 106 25.10 6.77 -5.69
CA GLY A 106 23.70 6.38 -5.95
C GLY A 106 23.61 5.34 -7.07
N ASP A 107 24.29 5.58 -8.17
CA ASP A 107 24.31 4.67 -9.34
C ASP A 107 24.96 3.32 -9.00
N ALA A 108 26.05 3.34 -8.23
CA ALA A 108 26.69 2.10 -7.75
C ALA A 108 25.74 1.28 -6.86
N ARG A 109 25.05 1.92 -5.93
CA ARG A 109 24.02 1.26 -5.09
C ARG A 109 22.87 0.69 -5.91
N ALA A 110 22.39 1.45 -6.89
CA ALA A 110 21.32 1.00 -7.78
C ALA A 110 21.74 -0.24 -8.60
N ALA A 111 23.00 -0.25 -9.08
CA ALA A 111 23.55 -1.38 -9.81
C ALA A 111 23.69 -2.63 -8.93
N GLU A 112 24.12 -2.49 -7.68
CA GLU A 112 24.23 -3.58 -6.72
C GLU A 112 22.85 -4.15 -6.36
N LEU A 113 21.86 -3.30 -6.08
CA LEU A 113 20.48 -3.73 -5.83
C LEU A 113 19.91 -4.45 -7.05
N ARG A 114 20.14 -3.93 -8.25
CA ARG A 114 19.70 -4.59 -9.48
C ARG A 114 20.36 -5.98 -9.62
N LYS A 115 21.66 -6.12 -9.36
CA LYS A 115 22.34 -7.41 -9.37
C LYS A 115 21.70 -8.40 -8.40
N TRP A 116 21.38 -7.95 -7.19
CA TRP A 116 20.68 -8.76 -6.19
C TRP A 116 19.28 -9.16 -6.68
N ARG A 117 18.49 -8.23 -7.24
CA ARG A 117 17.16 -8.50 -7.82
C ARG A 117 17.20 -9.59 -8.88
N MET A 118 18.21 -9.54 -9.76
CA MET A 118 18.36 -10.53 -10.86
C MET A 118 18.83 -11.90 -10.35
N SER A 119 19.40 -11.98 -9.15
CA SER A 119 19.75 -13.25 -8.49
C SER A 119 18.65 -13.80 -7.60
N ALA A 120 17.68 -12.97 -7.22
CA ALA A 120 16.59 -13.35 -6.34
C ALA A 120 15.60 -14.31 -7.04
N THR A 121 15.07 -15.24 -6.27
CA THR A 121 14.11 -16.24 -6.74
C THR A 121 12.84 -16.22 -5.88
N ALA A 122 11.84 -17.00 -6.25
CA ALA A 122 10.64 -17.15 -5.43
C ALA A 122 10.96 -17.63 -4.00
N ALA A 123 12.04 -18.42 -3.82
CA ALA A 123 12.48 -18.89 -2.50
C ALA A 123 12.93 -17.74 -1.59
N THR A 124 13.46 -16.66 -2.17
CA THR A 124 13.93 -15.46 -1.46
C THR A 124 12.79 -14.78 -0.69
N PHE A 125 11.58 -14.79 -1.23
CA PHE A 125 10.43 -14.06 -0.66
C PHE A 125 9.48 -14.92 0.19
N LYS A 126 9.63 -16.25 0.18
CA LYS A 126 8.81 -17.13 1.05
C LYS A 126 8.94 -16.83 2.54
N PRO A 127 10.15 -16.55 3.09
CA PRO A 127 10.29 -16.16 4.50
C PRO A 127 9.59 -14.83 4.81
N VAL A 128 9.62 -13.86 3.88
CA VAL A 128 8.95 -12.56 4.03
C VAL A 128 7.44 -12.76 4.16
N LYS A 129 6.84 -13.53 3.24
CA LYS A 129 5.43 -13.90 3.30
C LYS A 129 5.07 -14.52 4.65
N ARG A 130 5.82 -15.56 5.06
CA ARG A 130 5.57 -16.25 6.32
C ARG A 130 5.65 -15.30 7.51
N LYS A 131 6.66 -14.43 7.59
CA LYS A 131 6.83 -13.46 8.67
C LYS A 131 5.58 -12.56 8.84
N ILE A 132 5.01 -12.08 7.74
CA ILE A 132 3.82 -11.22 7.74
C ILE A 132 2.58 -12.02 8.12
N GLU A 133 2.41 -13.21 7.57
CA GLU A 133 1.27 -14.09 7.86
C GLU A 133 1.29 -14.62 9.30
N ASP A 134 2.48 -14.95 9.83
CA ASP A 134 2.67 -15.38 11.24
C ASP A 134 2.35 -14.24 12.22
N ALA A 135 2.52 -12.98 11.81
CA ALA A 135 2.06 -11.82 12.57
C ALA A 135 0.52 -11.60 12.53
N GLY A 136 -0.23 -12.47 11.85
CA GLY A 136 -1.68 -12.38 11.72
C GLY A 136 -2.16 -11.40 10.66
N ILE A 137 -1.27 -10.91 9.80
CA ILE A 137 -1.55 -9.89 8.78
C ILE A 137 -1.74 -10.58 7.42
N GLN A 138 -2.79 -10.25 6.70
CA GLN A 138 -2.99 -10.67 5.31
C GLN A 138 -2.18 -9.77 4.37
N LEU A 139 -1.15 -10.31 3.75
CA LEU A 139 -0.45 -9.64 2.66
C LEU A 139 -1.30 -9.73 1.38
N ARG A 140 -1.89 -8.62 0.95
CA ARG A 140 -2.85 -8.61 -0.17
C ARG A 140 -2.31 -7.97 -1.42
N ILE A 141 -1.51 -6.91 -1.31
CA ILE A 141 -1.01 -6.11 -2.42
C ILE A 141 0.51 -5.93 -2.29
N LEU A 142 1.21 -5.97 -3.41
CA LEU A 142 2.61 -5.56 -3.51
C LEU A 142 2.67 -4.22 -4.25
N CYS A 143 3.14 -3.16 -3.60
CA CYS A 143 3.41 -1.90 -4.26
C CYS A 143 4.81 -1.91 -4.85
N CYS A 144 4.91 -1.93 -6.18
CA CYS A 144 6.16 -1.91 -6.93
C CYS A 144 6.11 -0.79 -7.97
N ASN A 145 6.66 0.37 -7.62
CA ASN A 145 6.68 1.52 -8.51
C ASN A 145 7.64 1.28 -9.67
N MET A 146 7.17 1.57 -10.87
CA MET A 146 7.89 1.42 -12.13
C MET A 146 8.05 2.78 -12.80
N ASN A 147 9.04 2.91 -13.66
CA ASN A 147 9.29 4.15 -14.37
C ASN A 147 9.77 3.85 -15.80
N VAL A 148 9.18 4.51 -16.79
CA VAL A 148 9.49 4.29 -18.22
C VAL A 148 10.99 4.45 -18.50
N LYS A 149 11.63 5.42 -17.84
CA LYS A 149 13.05 5.76 -18.09
C LYS A 149 14.01 4.74 -17.47
N ASN A 150 13.70 4.25 -16.28
CA ASN A 150 14.68 3.53 -15.45
C ASN A 150 14.37 2.05 -15.27
N THR A 151 13.09 1.63 -15.37
CA THR A 151 12.70 0.23 -15.18
C THR A 151 12.97 -0.56 -16.48
N LYS A 152 13.71 -1.65 -16.38
CA LYS A 152 13.96 -2.59 -17.49
C LYS A 152 12.93 -3.71 -17.49
N ASP A 153 12.82 -4.43 -18.62
CA ASP A 153 11.80 -5.49 -18.78
C ASP A 153 12.03 -6.67 -17.83
N ASP A 154 13.28 -7.00 -17.52
CA ASP A 154 13.63 -8.02 -16.52
C ASP A 154 13.27 -7.58 -15.09
N GLU A 155 13.21 -6.28 -14.79
CA GLU A 155 12.72 -5.76 -13.51
C GLU A 155 11.19 -5.78 -13.44
N ILE A 156 10.49 -5.63 -14.57
CA ILE A 156 9.05 -5.89 -14.63
C ILE A 156 8.77 -7.37 -14.35
N GLU A 157 9.50 -8.27 -15.00
CA GLU A 157 9.40 -9.71 -14.77
C GLU A 157 9.68 -10.07 -13.29
N TYR A 158 10.71 -9.46 -12.71
CA TYR A 158 11.05 -9.60 -11.29
C TYR A 158 9.90 -9.18 -10.37
N ALA A 159 9.21 -8.06 -10.65
CA ALA A 159 8.07 -7.62 -9.84
C ALA A 159 6.93 -8.65 -9.85
N PHE A 160 6.63 -9.24 -11.00
CA PHE A 160 5.62 -10.31 -11.10
C PHE A 160 6.08 -11.62 -10.44
N MET A 161 7.37 -11.98 -10.51
CA MET A 161 7.94 -13.11 -9.78
C MET A 161 7.80 -12.92 -8.27
N MET A 162 8.16 -11.73 -7.76
CA MET A 162 8.02 -11.38 -6.35
C MET A 162 6.56 -11.43 -5.89
N ALA A 163 5.63 -10.86 -6.66
CA ALA A 163 4.20 -10.89 -6.39
C ALA A 163 3.67 -12.34 -6.27
N LYS A 164 4.07 -13.21 -7.18
CA LYS A 164 3.75 -14.64 -7.12
C LYS A 164 4.30 -15.32 -5.88
N ALA A 165 5.57 -15.04 -5.54
CA ALA A 165 6.24 -15.64 -4.38
C ALA A 165 5.59 -15.21 -3.06
N LEU A 166 5.19 -13.96 -2.96
CA LEU A 166 4.45 -13.38 -1.84
C LEU A 166 2.98 -13.85 -1.80
N GLY A 167 2.44 -14.30 -2.94
CA GLY A 167 1.06 -14.76 -3.05
C GLY A 167 0.02 -13.65 -2.96
N VAL A 168 0.40 -12.44 -3.34
CA VAL A 168 -0.49 -11.27 -3.36
C VAL A 168 -1.55 -11.38 -4.46
N LYS A 169 -2.64 -10.64 -4.31
CA LYS A 169 -3.75 -10.64 -5.28
C LYS A 169 -3.53 -9.66 -6.43
N ALA A 170 -2.74 -8.63 -6.22
CA ALA A 170 -2.42 -7.61 -7.23
C ALA A 170 -1.06 -6.96 -6.96
N ILE A 171 -0.50 -6.35 -7.98
CA ILE A 171 0.59 -5.39 -7.87
C ILE A 171 -0.03 -3.99 -8.01
N SER A 172 0.31 -3.05 -7.13
CA SER A 172 0.06 -1.62 -7.35
C SER A 172 1.33 -0.94 -7.85
N THR A 173 1.17 0.11 -8.65
CA THR A 173 2.30 0.85 -9.19
C THR A 173 1.96 2.32 -9.39
N SER A 174 2.80 3.20 -8.86
CA SER A 174 2.84 4.62 -9.22
C SER A 174 3.76 4.77 -10.42
N THR A 175 3.22 5.15 -11.58
CA THR A 175 3.95 5.18 -12.83
C THR A 175 3.24 6.06 -13.87
N GLN A 176 3.86 6.19 -15.05
CA GLN A 176 3.32 6.93 -16.19
C GLN A 176 2.28 6.12 -16.97
N VAL A 177 1.36 6.80 -17.64
CA VAL A 177 0.39 6.19 -18.59
C VAL A 177 1.12 5.41 -19.70
N SER A 178 2.21 5.95 -20.21
CA SER A 178 3.03 5.31 -21.26
C SER A 178 3.64 3.97 -20.79
N MET A 179 3.85 3.77 -19.49
CA MET A 179 4.32 2.51 -18.92
C MET A 179 3.28 1.39 -19.06
N ALA A 180 1.99 1.72 -19.12
CA ALA A 180 0.92 0.73 -19.23
C ALA A 180 1.06 -0.13 -20.49
N LYS A 181 1.37 0.49 -21.65
CA LYS A 181 1.60 -0.26 -22.89
C LYS A 181 2.74 -1.27 -22.76
N ARG A 182 3.80 -0.91 -22.02
CA ARG A 182 4.97 -1.76 -21.82
C ARG A 182 4.71 -2.90 -20.82
N THR A 183 3.86 -2.67 -19.82
CA THR A 183 3.55 -3.66 -18.78
C THR A 183 2.44 -4.64 -19.17
N ALA A 184 1.62 -4.32 -20.18
CA ALA A 184 0.48 -5.15 -20.60
C ALA A 184 0.87 -6.61 -20.91
N PRO A 185 1.92 -6.90 -21.70
CA PRO A 185 2.33 -8.28 -22.01
C PRO A 185 2.72 -9.08 -20.75
N PHE A 186 3.29 -8.42 -19.74
CA PHE A 186 3.68 -9.06 -18.48
C PHE A 186 2.45 -9.37 -17.63
N ALA A 187 1.54 -8.42 -17.48
CA ALA A 187 0.29 -8.62 -16.76
C ALA A 187 -0.53 -9.78 -17.37
N ASP A 188 -0.62 -9.84 -18.70
CA ASP A 188 -1.30 -10.90 -19.44
C ASP A 188 -0.60 -12.26 -19.27
N LYS A 189 0.74 -12.30 -19.35
CA LYS A 189 1.56 -13.51 -19.14
C LYS A 189 1.36 -14.10 -17.76
N HIS A 190 1.46 -13.25 -16.74
CA HIS A 190 1.40 -13.70 -15.34
C HIS A 190 -0.01 -13.84 -14.80
N LYS A 191 -1.01 -13.25 -15.46
CA LYS A 191 -2.42 -13.23 -15.04
C LYS A 191 -2.59 -12.66 -13.61
N ILE A 192 -1.80 -11.65 -13.29
CA ILE A 192 -1.86 -10.91 -12.02
C ILE A 192 -2.30 -9.49 -12.33
N PRO A 193 -3.34 -8.96 -11.67
CA PRO A 193 -3.73 -7.57 -11.81
C PRO A 193 -2.58 -6.61 -11.50
N LEU A 194 -2.34 -5.68 -12.41
CA LEU A 194 -1.44 -4.54 -12.21
C LEU A 194 -2.30 -3.28 -12.08
N ALA A 195 -2.38 -2.76 -10.87
CA ALA A 195 -3.22 -1.64 -10.50
C ALA A 195 -2.43 -0.34 -10.55
N PHE A 196 -2.83 0.56 -11.41
CA PHE A 196 -2.20 1.87 -11.59
C PHE A 196 -2.72 2.83 -10.53
N HIS A 197 -1.79 3.44 -9.78
CA HIS A 197 -2.08 4.42 -8.75
C HIS A 197 -2.23 5.81 -9.37
N GLY A 198 -3.32 6.49 -9.02
CA GLY A 198 -3.60 7.84 -9.52
C GLY A 198 -3.03 8.94 -8.64
N HIS A 199 -2.54 10.01 -9.29
CA HIS A 199 -2.14 11.27 -8.66
C HIS A 199 -3.07 12.40 -9.08
N ASP A 200 -2.70 13.65 -8.79
CA ASP A 200 -3.55 14.82 -9.08
C ASP A 200 -3.01 15.77 -10.16
N ASN A 201 -1.86 15.45 -10.78
CA ASN A 201 -1.30 16.31 -11.83
C ASN A 201 -1.99 16.08 -13.19
N THR A 202 -3.14 16.73 -13.38
CA THR A 202 -3.93 16.64 -14.64
C THR A 202 -3.33 17.42 -15.80
N LYS A 203 -2.23 18.18 -15.59
CA LYS A 203 -1.55 18.93 -16.66
C LYS A 203 -0.55 18.07 -17.44
N ASP A 204 -0.08 17.00 -16.86
CA ASP A 204 0.83 16.06 -17.51
C ASP A 204 -0.01 14.95 -18.19
N PRO A 205 -0.03 14.84 -19.52
CA PRO A 205 -0.80 13.82 -20.21
C PRO A 205 -0.29 12.39 -19.99
N ASP A 206 0.94 12.24 -19.48
CA ASP A 206 1.54 10.95 -19.12
C ASP A 206 1.38 10.59 -17.63
N GLU A 207 0.74 11.45 -16.83
CA GLU A 207 0.38 11.16 -15.44
C GLU A 207 -0.95 10.41 -15.36
N VAL A 208 -1.03 9.42 -14.48
CA VAL A 208 -2.29 8.73 -14.15
C VAL A 208 -3.07 9.62 -13.18
N SER A 209 -4.02 10.39 -13.68
CA SER A 209 -4.64 11.46 -12.87
C SER A 209 -6.12 11.72 -13.14
N SER A 210 -6.71 11.08 -14.16
CA SER A 210 -8.10 11.35 -14.54
C SER A 210 -8.86 10.08 -14.95
N PRO A 211 -10.21 10.14 -15.05
CA PRO A 211 -11.00 9.04 -15.60
C PRO A 211 -10.52 8.57 -16.97
N GLU A 212 -10.11 9.50 -17.83
CA GLU A 212 -9.67 9.22 -19.20
C GLU A 212 -8.34 8.44 -19.20
N THR A 213 -7.39 8.81 -18.29
CA THR A 213 -6.12 8.10 -18.19
C THR A 213 -6.30 6.69 -17.62
N PHE A 214 -7.20 6.49 -16.67
CA PHE A 214 -7.58 5.16 -16.19
C PHE A 214 -8.26 4.33 -17.29
N ALA A 215 -9.16 4.93 -18.08
CA ALA A 215 -9.80 4.25 -19.20
C ALA A 215 -8.77 3.82 -20.26
N ALA A 216 -7.84 4.71 -20.62
CA ALA A 216 -6.77 4.40 -21.59
C ALA A 216 -5.89 3.22 -21.11
N ILE A 217 -5.50 3.21 -19.82
CA ILE A 217 -4.70 2.15 -19.23
C ILE A 217 -5.44 0.81 -19.22
N THR A 218 -6.68 0.81 -18.74
CA THR A 218 -7.45 -0.42 -18.58
C THR A 218 -7.91 -1.03 -19.89
N ALA A 219 -7.91 -0.26 -20.99
CA ALA A 219 -8.16 -0.76 -22.34
C ALA A 219 -7.01 -1.62 -22.90
N LEU A 220 -5.77 -1.49 -22.37
CA LEU A 220 -4.58 -2.16 -22.91
C LEU A 220 -4.45 -3.62 -22.48
N SER A 221 -5.01 -4.00 -21.34
CA SER A 221 -5.00 -5.36 -20.82
C SER A 221 -6.18 -5.59 -19.88
N LYS A 222 -6.77 -6.78 -19.92
CA LYS A 222 -7.77 -7.18 -18.93
C LYS A 222 -7.22 -7.32 -17.52
N TYR A 223 -5.89 -7.39 -17.38
CA TYR A 223 -5.19 -7.45 -16.09
C TYR A 223 -4.67 -6.07 -15.65
N HIS A 224 -4.83 -5.02 -16.45
CA HIS A 224 -4.66 -3.67 -15.94
C HIS A 224 -5.85 -3.30 -15.08
N ALA A 225 -5.57 -2.76 -13.90
CA ALA A 225 -6.55 -2.45 -12.88
C ALA A 225 -6.28 -1.06 -12.30
N ILE A 226 -7.12 -0.66 -11.36
CA ILE A 226 -7.08 0.65 -10.74
C ILE A 226 -6.75 0.50 -9.26
N ASN A 227 -5.72 1.21 -8.80
CA ASN A 227 -5.56 1.63 -7.42
C ASN A 227 -6.06 3.07 -7.34
N LEU A 228 -7.30 3.27 -6.90
CA LEU A 228 -7.86 4.61 -6.82
C LEU A 228 -7.47 5.26 -5.49
N ASP A 229 -6.58 6.25 -5.57
CA ASP A 229 -6.36 7.18 -4.46
C ASP A 229 -7.49 8.22 -4.47
N ILE A 230 -8.40 8.09 -3.52
CA ILE A 230 -9.59 8.98 -3.46
C ILE A 230 -9.21 10.41 -3.07
N GLY A 231 -8.09 10.61 -2.35
CA GLY A 231 -7.61 11.94 -1.99
C GLY A 231 -6.98 12.67 -3.18
N HIS A 232 -6.13 12.00 -3.94
CA HIS A 232 -5.59 12.56 -5.17
C HIS A 232 -6.68 12.84 -6.20
N PHE A 233 -7.64 11.93 -6.33
CA PHE A 233 -8.77 12.08 -7.24
C PHE A 233 -9.64 13.29 -6.89
N THR A 234 -9.91 13.49 -5.58
CA THR A 234 -10.62 14.67 -5.07
C THR A 234 -9.80 15.96 -5.27
N ALA A 235 -8.49 15.92 -5.02
CA ALA A 235 -7.61 17.07 -5.24
C ALA A 235 -7.55 17.49 -6.72
N ALA A 236 -7.71 16.53 -7.64
CA ALA A 236 -7.86 16.77 -9.07
C ALA A 236 -9.28 17.24 -9.47
N ASN A 237 -10.17 17.51 -8.49
CA ASN A 237 -11.55 17.93 -8.65
C ASN A 237 -12.50 16.88 -9.27
N PHE A 238 -12.17 15.61 -9.16
CA PHE A 238 -13.05 14.51 -9.52
C PHE A 238 -13.80 13.95 -8.29
N ASP A 239 -15.00 13.40 -8.51
CA ASP A 239 -15.77 12.74 -7.47
C ASP A 239 -15.49 11.22 -7.48
N PRO A 240 -14.90 10.65 -6.41
CA PRO A 240 -14.59 9.22 -6.36
C PRO A 240 -15.84 8.35 -6.19
N VAL A 241 -16.96 8.86 -5.66
CA VAL A 241 -18.14 8.04 -5.38
C VAL A 241 -18.77 7.49 -6.66
N PRO A 242 -19.19 8.30 -7.66
CA PRO A 242 -19.70 7.79 -8.92
C PRO A 242 -18.65 7.03 -9.71
N PHE A 243 -17.37 7.41 -9.63
CA PHE A 243 -16.29 6.70 -10.31
C PHE A 243 -16.15 5.26 -9.78
N ILE A 244 -16.17 5.06 -8.45
CA ILE A 244 -16.14 3.71 -7.86
C ILE A 244 -17.37 2.91 -8.27
N GLN A 245 -18.57 3.50 -8.27
CA GLN A 245 -19.79 2.81 -8.71
C GLN A 245 -19.70 2.29 -10.14
N GLN A 246 -19.09 3.07 -11.03
CA GLN A 246 -18.96 2.73 -12.45
C GLN A 246 -17.84 1.72 -12.72
N HIS A 247 -16.75 1.74 -11.93
CA HIS A 247 -15.51 1.02 -12.22
C HIS A 247 -15.10 0.01 -11.14
N HIS A 248 -16.02 -0.34 -10.19
CA HIS A 248 -15.71 -1.20 -9.04
C HIS A 248 -15.11 -2.56 -9.42
N ASP A 249 -15.44 -3.10 -10.57
CA ASP A 249 -14.93 -4.38 -11.10
C ASP A 249 -13.46 -4.30 -11.58
N ARG A 250 -12.96 -3.09 -11.80
CA ARG A 250 -11.58 -2.81 -12.20
C ARG A 250 -10.72 -2.27 -11.06
N ILE A 251 -11.31 -1.92 -9.93
CA ILE A 251 -10.61 -1.39 -8.76
C ILE A 251 -10.18 -2.55 -7.87
N THR A 252 -8.87 -2.71 -7.65
CA THR A 252 -8.32 -3.74 -6.76
C THR A 252 -8.34 -3.34 -5.30
N HIS A 253 -8.13 -2.06 -5.02
CA HIS A 253 -8.12 -1.43 -3.69
C HIS A 253 -8.17 0.08 -3.82
N LEU A 254 -8.48 0.74 -2.72
CA LEU A 254 -8.44 2.20 -2.61
C LEU A 254 -7.25 2.63 -1.75
N HIS A 255 -6.63 3.75 -2.09
CA HIS A 255 -5.88 4.52 -1.11
C HIS A 255 -6.81 5.53 -0.45
N LEU A 256 -6.89 5.46 0.87
CA LEU A 256 -7.71 6.35 1.69
C LEU A 256 -6.82 7.45 2.25
N LYS A 257 -7.07 8.66 1.79
CA LYS A 257 -6.33 9.88 2.11
C LYS A 257 -7.29 11.05 2.10
N ASP A 258 -7.09 12.02 2.97
CA ASP A 258 -7.88 13.25 2.96
C ASP A 258 -7.07 14.42 2.41
N ARG A 259 -7.62 15.07 1.41
CA ARG A 259 -6.98 16.19 0.72
C ARG A 259 -7.97 17.32 0.47
N LYS A 260 -7.44 18.52 0.34
CA LYS A 260 -8.20 19.66 -0.19
C LYS A 260 -8.28 19.59 -1.71
N LYS A 261 -9.41 20.06 -2.27
CA LYS A 261 -9.58 20.27 -3.71
C LYS A 261 -8.55 21.22 -4.28
N ASP A 262 -8.56 21.41 -5.61
CA ASP A 262 -7.69 22.33 -6.33
C ASP A 262 -6.19 22.07 -6.07
N HIS A 263 -5.78 20.79 -6.13
CA HIS A 263 -4.41 20.34 -5.84
C HIS A 263 -3.95 20.67 -4.41
N GLY A 264 -4.89 20.80 -3.46
CA GLY A 264 -4.63 21.19 -2.09
C GLY A 264 -3.91 20.12 -1.26
N ALA A 265 -3.52 20.51 -0.05
CA ALA A 265 -2.67 19.71 0.82
C ALA A 265 -3.35 18.42 1.33
N ASN A 266 -2.53 17.43 1.69
CA ASN A 266 -2.93 16.32 2.57
C ASN A 266 -3.19 16.85 3.98
N VAL A 267 -4.29 16.43 4.58
CA VAL A 267 -4.74 16.87 5.91
C VAL A 267 -5.23 15.68 6.74
N PRO A 268 -5.34 15.82 8.06
CA PRO A 268 -5.98 14.80 8.89
C PRO A 268 -7.41 14.51 8.42
N TRP A 269 -7.82 13.24 8.51
CA TRP A 269 -9.13 12.80 8.04
C TRP A 269 -10.28 13.58 8.68
N GLY A 270 -11.23 14.00 7.86
CA GLY A 270 -12.36 14.85 8.22
C GLY A 270 -12.07 16.36 8.17
N GLN A 271 -10.84 16.77 7.82
CA GLN A 271 -10.47 18.18 7.65
C GLN A 271 -10.32 18.58 6.18
N GLY A 272 -10.36 17.61 5.28
CA GLY A 272 -10.26 17.79 3.83
C GLY A 272 -11.60 17.89 3.13
N ASP A 273 -11.56 17.63 1.84
CA ASP A 273 -12.72 17.65 0.95
C ASP A 273 -12.98 16.24 0.37
N THR A 274 -12.14 15.26 0.72
CA THR A 274 -12.30 13.88 0.26
C THR A 274 -13.51 13.23 0.92
N PRO A 275 -14.46 12.67 0.16
CA PRO A 275 -15.69 12.09 0.71
C PRO A 275 -15.45 10.69 1.30
N ILE A 276 -14.45 10.55 2.22
CA ILE A 276 -14.02 9.26 2.80
C ILE A 276 -15.22 8.51 3.39
N LYS A 277 -16.07 9.20 4.16
CA LYS A 277 -17.25 8.59 4.79
C LYS A 277 -18.20 8.00 3.74
N GLN A 278 -18.53 8.76 2.70
CA GLN A 278 -19.45 8.33 1.64
C GLN A 278 -18.84 7.13 0.85
N VAL A 279 -17.53 7.17 0.59
CA VAL A 279 -16.83 6.06 -0.07
C VAL A 279 -16.89 4.79 0.79
N LEU A 280 -16.57 4.88 2.08
CA LEU A 280 -16.64 3.72 2.98
C LEU A 280 -18.05 3.16 3.09
N GLN A 281 -19.07 4.02 3.19
CA GLN A 281 -20.46 3.60 3.19
C GLN A 281 -20.87 2.96 1.87
N LEU A 282 -20.44 3.49 0.73
CA LEU A 282 -20.64 2.87 -0.57
C LEU A 282 -20.10 1.45 -0.62
N LEU A 283 -18.86 1.23 -0.16
CA LEU A 283 -18.25 -0.11 -0.12
C LEU A 283 -19.07 -1.07 0.76
N ARG A 284 -19.54 -0.60 1.94
CA ARG A 284 -20.40 -1.36 2.85
C ARG A 284 -21.73 -1.74 2.20
N ASP A 285 -22.44 -0.73 1.67
CA ASP A 285 -23.84 -0.88 1.22
C ASP A 285 -23.94 -1.69 -0.08
N LYS A 286 -22.94 -1.55 -0.96
CA LYS A 286 -22.83 -2.34 -2.20
C LYS A 286 -22.09 -3.67 -1.99
N LYS A 287 -21.52 -3.90 -0.81
CA LYS A 287 -20.73 -5.11 -0.48
C LYS A 287 -19.57 -5.34 -1.46
N TYR A 288 -18.91 -4.28 -1.90
CA TYR A 288 -17.76 -4.41 -2.77
C TYR A 288 -16.57 -5.00 -1.99
N ASP A 289 -15.92 -6.04 -2.53
CA ASP A 289 -14.69 -6.62 -1.94
C ASP A 289 -13.45 -5.81 -2.34
N ILE A 290 -13.51 -4.51 -2.09
CA ILE A 290 -12.45 -3.55 -2.36
C ILE A 290 -11.93 -3.08 -1.00
N PRO A 291 -10.68 -3.42 -0.61
CA PRO A 291 -10.11 -2.91 0.63
C PRO A 291 -9.77 -1.44 0.53
N GLY A 292 -9.89 -0.73 1.65
CA GLY A 292 -9.41 0.64 1.80
C GLY A 292 -8.10 0.66 2.58
N ASN A 293 -7.01 1.00 1.89
CA ASN A 293 -5.69 1.10 2.48
C ASN A 293 -5.39 2.54 2.87
N ILE A 294 -5.11 2.75 4.15
CA ILE A 294 -4.70 4.06 4.66
C ILE A 294 -3.37 4.43 4.01
N GLU A 295 -3.32 5.60 3.37
CA GLU A 295 -2.08 6.23 2.93
C GLU A 295 -1.89 7.55 3.68
N PHE A 296 -1.09 7.48 4.76
CA PHE A 296 -0.81 8.61 5.63
C PHE A 296 0.33 9.47 5.05
N GLU A 297 0.05 10.73 4.70
CA GLU A 297 1.03 11.62 4.08
C GLU A 297 1.03 13.06 4.63
N TYR A 298 0.19 13.38 5.61
CA TYR A 298 0.30 14.69 6.29
C TYR A 298 1.34 14.62 7.43
N PRO A 299 1.80 15.79 7.97
CA PRO A 299 2.77 15.80 9.07
C PRO A 299 2.22 15.13 10.33
N GLY A 300 3.03 14.28 10.95
CA GLY A 300 2.68 13.61 12.21
C GLY A 300 3.44 12.30 12.41
N ASP A 301 3.23 11.68 13.55
CA ASP A 301 3.74 10.36 13.87
C ASP A 301 2.75 9.29 13.37
N PRO A 302 3.17 8.34 12.50
CA PRO A 302 2.29 7.30 12.00
C PRO A 302 1.66 6.44 13.12
N LEU A 303 2.34 6.27 14.24
CA LEU A 303 1.82 5.51 15.39
C LEU A 303 0.71 6.25 16.16
N VAL A 304 0.58 7.55 15.94
CA VAL A 304 -0.48 8.39 16.49
C VAL A 304 -1.60 8.61 15.47
N GLU A 305 -1.25 8.89 14.22
CA GLU A 305 -2.21 9.34 13.21
C GLU A 305 -2.95 8.17 12.55
N ILE A 306 -2.28 7.05 12.25
CA ILE A 306 -2.94 5.90 11.63
C ILE A 306 -4.04 5.30 12.53
N PRO A 307 -3.88 5.15 13.86
CA PRO A 307 -4.98 4.79 14.76
C PRO A 307 -6.20 5.72 14.68
N LYS A 308 -6.00 7.03 14.50
CA LYS A 308 -7.10 7.99 14.32
C LYS A 308 -7.84 7.74 13.00
N CYS A 309 -7.10 7.43 11.90
CA CYS A 309 -7.70 7.06 10.63
C CYS A 309 -8.55 5.78 10.75
N VAL A 310 -8.04 4.75 11.47
CA VAL A 310 -8.80 3.52 11.75
C VAL A 310 -10.06 3.81 12.55
N GLN A 311 -9.97 4.67 13.57
CA GLN A 311 -11.13 5.06 14.36
C GLN A 311 -12.17 5.82 13.53
N TYR A 312 -11.73 6.77 12.70
CA TYR A 312 -12.61 7.48 11.76
C TYR A 312 -13.33 6.49 10.81
N ALA A 313 -12.61 5.50 10.26
CA ALA A 313 -13.22 4.50 9.39
C ALA A 313 -14.29 3.67 10.12
N LYS A 314 -14.04 3.27 11.38
CA LYS A 314 -15.04 2.57 12.22
C LYS A 314 -16.29 3.41 12.44
N GLU A 315 -16.13 4.68 12.77
CA GLU A 315 -17.24 5.61 13.01
C GLU A 315 -18.05 5.85 11.71
N ALA A 316 -17.37 6.09 10.60
CA ALA A 316 -17.98 6.26 9.29
C ALA A 316 -18.82 5.05 8.85
N LEU A 317 -18.36 3.83 9.16
CA LEU A 317 -19.04 2.58 8.81
C LEU A 317 -20.18 2.22 9.77
N ASN A 318 -20.20 2.77 10.98
CA ASN A 318 -21.27 2.56 11.96
C ASN A 318 -22.41 3.58 11.88
N SER A 319 -22.21 4.67 11.13
CA SER A 319 -23.20 5.73 10.95
C SER A 319 -24.21 5.49 9.83
#